data_ae18c2255447a35f7cf729a3fcda702c
#
_entry.id   ae18c2255447a35f7cf729a3fcda702c
#
_cell.length_a   1.000
_cell.length_b   1.000
_cell.length_c   1.000
_cell.angle_alpha   90.00
_cell.angle_beta   90.00
_cell.angle_gamma   90.00
#
_symmetry.space_group_name_H-M   'P 1'
#
loop_
_entity.id
_entity.type
_entity.pdbx_description
1 polymer ?
#
loop_
_entity_poly.entity_id
_entity_poly.type
_entity_poly.pdbx_seq_one_letter_code
_entity_poly.pdbx_strand_id
1 'polypeptide(L)'
;MQCSRLSPAAFTMMTQGAKILEADSYGPKVYLLADGNILKLFRRKRLFSSALFRPYSKRFIDNVAQLQKRGIPTLTVLDFFQLAAPGMTAVLYRPLPGQTLRQISSQEGFDWQQNLGPLVALIRRLHDAGVYFRSLHLGNIVVTPDNEMGLIDVADMRFLRAPLNPALARRNLQHFARYIARENLNERFPMQALEDALSTP
;
A
#
# COMPACT_ATOMS: atom_id res chain seq x y z
N MET A 1 17.42 7.50 3.99
CA MET A 1 16.86 7.89 5.30
C MET A 1 17.61 7.14 6.39
N GLN A 2 18.09 7.84 7.42
CA GLN A 2 18.82 7.25 8.54
C GLN A 2 17.80 6.70 9.56
N CYS A 3 18.13 5.55 10.20
CA CYS A 3 17.30 4.94 11.24
C CYS A 3 17.70 5.55 12.59
N SER A 4 16.78 6.17 13.31
CA SER A 4 16.98 6.69 14.66
C SER A 4 16.45 5.71 15.72
N ARG A 5 16.89 5.82 16.97
CA ARG A 5 16.37 5.02 18.07
C ARG A 5 15.18 5.74 18.72
N LEU A 6 14.07 5.03 18.89
CA LEU A 6 12.92 5.52 19.63
C LEU A 6 12.86 4.82 20.99
N SER A 7 13.01 5.61 22.06
CA SER A 7 12.92 5.08 23.43
C SER A 7 11.49 4.64 23.76
N PRO A 8 11.27 3.74 24.74
CA PRO A 8 9.93 3.36 25.19
C PRO A 8 9.10 4.56 25.64
N ALA A 9 9.68 5.49 26.37
CA ALA A 9 8.99 6.71 26.82
C ALA A 9 8.56 7.58 25.62
N ALA A 10 9.45 7.81 24.65
CA ALA A 10 9.13 8.58 23.45
C ALA A 10 8.07 7.87 22.58
N PHE A 11 8.11 6.53 22.48
CA PHE A 11 7.06 5.76 21.81
C PHE A 11 5.70 5.94 22.50
N THR A 12 5.66 5.82 23.82
CA THR A 12 4.41 6.02 24.61
C THR A 12 3.86 7.41 24.42
N MET A 13 4.70 8.45 24.49
CA MET A 13 4.29 9.84 24.26
C MET A 13 3.75 10.03 22.83
N MET A 14 4.44 9.49 21.83
CA MET A 14 4.04 9.60 20.41
C MET A 14 2.69 8.91 20.16
N THR A 15 2.40 7.80 20.81
CA THR A 15 1.17 7.02 20.62
C THR A 15 0.07 7.36 21.62
N GLN A 16 0.29 8.35 22.50
CA GLN A 16 -0.73 8.80 23.45
C GLN A 16 -1.93 9.37 22.72
N GLY A 17 -3.13 8.86 22.98
CA GLY A 17 -4.36 9.29 22.31
C GLY A 17 -4.47 8.84 20.83
N ALA A 18 -3.52 8.08 20.32
CA ALA A 18 -3.57 7.59 18.94
C ALA A 18 -4.69 6.56 18.74
N LYS A 19 -5.37 6.64 17.58
CA LYS A 19 -6.35 5.64 17.16
C LYS A 19 -5.62 4.44 16.55
N ILE A 20 -5.92 3.23 17.03
CA ILE A 20 -5.41 2.01 16.42
C ILE A 20 -6.21 1.71 15.15
N LEU A 21 -5.53 1.70 14.00
CA LEU A 21 -6.13 1.38 12.70
C LEU A 21 -6.03 -0.11 12.36
N GLU A 22 -4.94 -0.76 12.80
CA GLU A 22 -4.69 -2.19 12.56
C GLU A 22 -4.01 -2.81 13.77
N ALA A 23 -4.44 -4.02 14.16
CA ALA A 23 -3.79 -4.84 15.16
C ALA A 23 -3.70 -6.29 14.67
N ASP A 24 -2.71 -7.04 15.16
CA ASP A 24 -2.57 -8.49 14.95
C ASP A 24 -2.48 -9.21 16.31
N SER A 25 -2.25 -10.53 16.29
CA SER A 25 -2.09 -11.35 17.51
C SER A 25 -0.98 -10.87 18.46
N TYR A 26 -0.09 -10.01 18.01
CA TYR A 26 1.01 -9.42 18.78
C TYR A 26 0.70 -7.98 19.26
N GLY A 27 -0.53 -7.50 19.05
CA GLY A 27 -1.00 -6.18 19.43
C GLY A 27 -1.04 -5.15 18.29
N PRO A 28 -1.20 -3.86 18.63
CA PRO A 28 -1.33 -2.78 17.66
C PRO A 28 -0.17 -2.73 16.68
N LYS A 29 -0.48 -2.46 15.41
CA LYS A 29 0.48 -2.46 14.30
C LYS A 29 0.48 -1.14 13.53
N VAL A 30 -0.66 -0.46 13.43
CA VAL A 30 -0.80 0.82 12.75
C VAL A 30 -1.57 1.78 13.65
N TYR A 31 -0.96 2.93 13.92
CA TYR A 31 -1.52 4.00 14.74
C TYR A 31 -1.76 5.23 13.87
N LEU A 32 -2.94 5.82 13.98
CA LEU A 32 -3.20 7.19 13.53
C LEU A 32 -2.93 8.13 14.71
N LEU A 33 -1.94 8.96 14.58
CA LEU A 33 -1.51 9.90 15.61
C LEU A 33 -2.42 11.13 15.66
N ALA A 34 -2.35 11.91 16.72
CA ALA A 34 -3.17 13.11 16.92
C ALA A 34 -2.93 14.19 15.85
N ASP A 35 -1.74 14.23 15.26
CA ASP A 35 -1.36 15.15 14.17
C ASP A 35 -1.77 14.67 12.77
N GLY A 36 -2.51 13.55 12.67
CA GLY A 36 -2.95 12.94 11.42
C GLY A 36 -1.89 12.09 10.70
N ASN A 37 -0.66 12.01 11.22
CA ASN A 37 0.36 11.12 10.70
C ASN A 37 0.11 9.66 11.14
N ILE A 38 0.74 8.73 10.44
CA ILE A 38 0.61 7.30 10.76
C ILE A 38 1.95 6.74 11.20
N LEU A 39 1.94 6.01 12.31
CA LEU A 39 3.06 5.21 12.78
C LEU A 39 2.76 3.72 12.54
N LYS A 40 3.49 3.11 11.60
CA LYS A 40 3.36 1.69 11.25
C LYS A 40 4.52 0.89 11.82
N LEU A 41 4.18 -0.14 12.62
CA LEU A 41 5.15 -1.04 13.22
C LEU A 41 5.44 -2.22 12.29
N PHE A 42 6.71 -2.59 12.22
CA PHE A 42 7.19 -3.75 11.48
C PHE A 42 7.90 -4.70 12.44
N ARG A 43 7.40 -5.94 12.51
CA ARG A 43 7.94 -7.02 13.36
C ARG A 43 8.62 -8.07 12.52
N ARG A 44 9.76 -8.56 12.97
CA ARG A 44 10.44 -9.69 12.33
C ARG A 44 9.71 -10.98 12.74
N LYS A 45 8.97 -11.60 11.81
CA LYS A 45 8.17 -12.80 12.09
C LYS A 45 8.97 -14.12 12.08
N ARG A 46 10.16 -14.19 11.44
CA ARG A 46 11.00 -15.41 11.36
C ARG A 46 12.48 -15.05 11.26
N LEU A 47 13.35 -15.86 11.92
CA LEU A 47 14.80 -15.71 11.89
C LEU A 47 15.45 -16.17 10.57
N PHE A 48 14.76 -17.02 9.78
CA PHE A 48 15.26 -17.61 8.53
C PHE A 48 14.33 -17.24 7.35
N SER A 49 14.28 -15.99 6.97
CA SER A 49 13.55 -15.56 5.77
C SER A 49 14.35 -14.52 4.99
N SER A 50 14.00 -14.30 3.73
CA SER A 50 14.57 -13.22 2.88
C SER A 50 14.46 -11.82 3.53
N ALA A 51 13.63 -11.67 4.57
CA ALA A 51 13.56 -10.49 5.43
C ALA A 51 14.80 -10.26 6.28
N LEU A 52 15.73 -11.25 6.39
CA LEU A 52 17.02 -11.09 7.06
C LEU A 52 17.92 -10.13 6.29
N PHE A 53 17.89 -10.22 4.96
CA PHE A 53 18.73 -9.38 4.08
C PHE A 53 18.11 -8.01 3.77
N ARG A 54 16.79 -7.87 3.85
CA ARG A 54 16.08 -6.61 3.58
C ARG A 54 14.79 -6.53 4.40
N PRO A 55 14.81 -5.88 5.59
CA PRO A 55 13.64 -5.73 6.48
C PRO A 55 12.43 -5.13 5.76
N TYR A 56 11.22 -5.55 6.15
CA TYR A 56 9.98 -5.06 5.54
C TYR A 56 9.82 -3.54 5.63
N SER A 57 10.25 -2.93 6.75
CA SER A 57 10.25 -1.48 6.91
C SER A 57 11.14 -0.77 5.89
N LYS A 58 12.33 -1.32 5.63
CA LYS A 58 13.23 -0.76 4.62
C LYS A 58 12.68 -0.94 3.21
N ARG A 59 12.05 -2.11 2.92
CA ARG A 59 11.32 -2.33 1.66
C ARG A 59 10.20 -1.31 1.47
N PHE A 60 9.42 -1.05 2.53
CA PHE A 60 8.36 -0.06 2.51
C PHE A 60 8.88 1.33 2.15
N ILE A 61 9.93 1.80 2.84
CA ILE A 61 10.55 3.11 2.60
C ILE A 61 11.12 3.20 1.18
N ASP A 62 11.88 2.20 0.76
CA ASP A 62 12.49 2.18 -0.58
C ASP A 62 11.42 2.15 -1.68
N ASN A 63 10.32 1.40 -1.46
CA ASN A 63 9.22 1.30 -2.41
C ASN A 63 8.45 2.62 -2.53
N VAL A 64 8.23 3.33 -1.43
CA VAL A 64 7.66 4.70 -1.46
C VAL A 64 8.53 5.61 -2.32
N ALA A 65 9.85 5.64 -2.09
CA ALA A 65 10.76 6.46 -2.88
C ALA A 65 10.77 6.07 -4.37
N GLN A 66 10.64 4.77 -4.69
CA GLN A 66 10.55 4.28 -6.07
C GLN A 66 9.24 4.70 -6.75
N LEU A 67 8.12 4.72 -6.05
CA LEU A 67 6.83 5.19 -6.57
C LEU A 67 6.87 6.70 -6.83
N GLN A 68 7.36 7.47 -5.86
CA GLN A 68 7.51 8.93 -6.00
C GLN A 68 8.41 9.30 -7.18
N LYS A 69 9.54 8.60 -7.36
CA LYS A 69 10.43 8.80 -8.51
C LYS A 69 9.74 8.53 -9.86
N ARG A 70 8.71 7.68 -9.88
CA ARG A 70 7.90 7.37 -11.08
C ARG A 70 6.66 8.25 -11.20
N GLY A 71 6.52 9.23 -10.32
CA GLY A 71 5.37 10.13 -10.26
C GLY A 71 4.06 9.43 -9.88
N ILE A 72 4.10 8.23 -9.27
CA ILE A 72 2.90 7.52 -8.80
C ILE A 72 2.56 8.03 -7.40
N PRO A 73 1.34 8.57 -7.19
CA PRO A 73 0.93 9.10 -5.90
C PRO A 73 1.01 8.02 -4.81
N THR A 74 1.60 8.38 -3.68
CA THR A 74 1.73 7.52 -2.50
C THR A 74 1.98 8.35 -1.25
N LEU A 75 2.04 7.72 -0.09
CA LEU A 75 2.35 8.35 1.18
C LEU A 75 3.74 9.01 1.20
N THR A 76 3.98 9.89 2.19
CA THR A 76 5.28 10.54 2.39
C THR A 76 5.92 10.03 3.68
N VAL A 77 7.06 9.35 3.59
CA VAL A 77 7.81 8.90 4.77
C VAL A 77 8.45 10.12 5.45
N LEU A 78 8.22 10.26 6.76
CA LEU A 78 8.73 11.33 7.59
C LEU A 78 9.93 10.87 8.40
N ASP A 79 9.83 9.68 9.04
CA ASP A 79 10.91 9.17 9.87
C ASP A 79 10.94 7.63 9.91
N PHE A 80 12.08 7.08 10.34
CA PHE A 80 12.31 5.64 10.47
C PHE A 80 12.99 5.32 11.79
N PHE A 81 12.37 4.46 12.61
CA PHE A 81 12.79 4.17 13.97
C PHE A 81 13.15 2.71 14.19
N GLN A 82 14.23 2.50 14.96
CA GLN A 82 14.46 1.25 15.66
C GLN A 82 13.80 1.33 17.03
N LEU A 83 12.94 0.38 17.37
CA LEU A 83 12.30 0.30 18.67
C LEU A 83 13.18 -0.47 19.68
N ALA A 84 12.89 -0.32 20.97
CA ALA A 84 13.61 -1.02 22.05
C ALA A 84 13.44 -2.54 21.97
N ALA A 85 12.28 -3.03 21.54
CA ALA A 85 12.05 -4.46 21.32
C ALA A 85 12.90 -4.98 20.15
N PRO A 86 13.64 -6.10 20.35
CA PRO A 86 14.52 -6.65 19.33
C PRO A 86 13.78 -6.97 18.02
N GLY A 87 14.36 -6.55 16.90
CA GLY A 87 13.81 -6.79 15.56
C GLY A 87 12.54 -6.01 15.23
N MET A 88 12.15 -5.06 16.07
CA MET A 88 11.03 -4.17 15.80
C MET A 88 11.50 -2.82 15.26
N THR A 89 10.86 -2.36 14.20
CA THR A 89 11.06 -1.03 13.62
C THR A 89 9.72 -0.34 13.42
N ALA A 90 9.73 0.99 13.33
CA ALA A 90 8.55 1.78 13.00
C ALA A 90 8.86 2.79 11.91
N VAL A 91 7.88 3.04 11.05
CA VAL A 91 7.94 4.09 10.03
C VAL A 91 6.84 5.09 10.35
N LEU A 92 7.23 6.35 10.52
CA LEU A 92 6.33 7.49 10.62
C LEU A 92 6.12 8.06 9.21
N TYR A 93 4.88 8.26 8.82
CA TYR A 93 4.59 8.80 7.51
C TYR A 93 3.30 9.63 7.49
N ARG A 94 3.26 10.59 6.58
CA ARG A 94 2.03 11.29 6.22
C ARG A 94 1.26 10.41 5.26
N PRO A 95 -0.03 10.08 5.55
CA PRO A 95 -0.84 9.29 4.64
C PRO A 95 -1.08 10.01 3.31
N LEU A 96 -1.30 9.26 2.24
CA LEU A 96 -1.86 9.80 1.01
C LEU A 96 -3.29 10.27 1.32
N PRO A 97 -3.65 11.55 1.08
CA PRO A 97 -4.99 12.04 1.37
C PRO A 97 -6.02 11.39 0.44
N GLY A 98 -7.22 11.15 0.96
CA GLY A 98 -8.31 10.54 0.22
C GLY A 98 -8.90 9.31 0.88
N GLN A 99 -9.69 8.56 0.13
CA GLN A 99 -10.34 7.32 0.57
C GLN A 99 -9.92 6.16 -0.34
N THR A 100 -9.85 4.95 0.23
CA THR A 100 -9.56 3.78 -0.59
C THR A 100 -10.72 3.46 -1.53
N LEU A 101 -10.41 2.88 -2.70
CA LEU A 101 -11.44 2.38 -3.63
C LEU A 101 -12.40 1.41 -2.93
N ARG A 102 -11.91 0.64 -1.94
CA ARG A 102 -12.74 -0.25 -1.13
C ARG A 102 -13.77 0.53 -0.31
N GLN A 103 -13.36 1.66 0.29
CA GLN A 103 -14.26 2.51 1.09
C GLN A 103 -15.29 3.19 0.22
N ILE A 104 -14.87 3.86 -0.86
CA ILE A 104 -15.81 4.59 -1.74
C ILE A 104 -16.74 3.63 -2.49
N SER A 105 -16.27 2.45 -2.92
CA SER A 105 -17.11 1.47 -3.62
C SER A 105 -18.19 0.83 -2.73
N SER A 106 -18.15 1.07 -1.42
CA SER A 106 -19.17 0.64 -0.46
C SER A 106 -20.21 1.72 -0.18
N GLN A 107 -20.02 2.93 -0.69
CA GLN A 107 -20.93 4.06 -0.47
C GLN A 107 -22.13 3.96 -1.43
N GLU A 108 -23.25 4.49 -0.99
CA GLU A 108 -24.43 4.62 -1.83
C GLU A 108 -24.17 5.57 -3.01
N GLY A 109 -24.66 5.22 -4.18
CA GLY A 109 -24.46 6.01 -5.40
C GLY A 109 -23.09 5.84 -6.07
N PHE A 110 -22.20 4.96 -5.57
CA PHE A 110 -20.93 4.69 -6.24
C PHE A 110 -21.14 4.00 -7.60
N ASP A 111 -20.49 4.55 -8.62
CA ASP A 111 -20.55 4.03 -10.00
C ASP A 111 -19.18 3.61 -10.52
N TRP A 112 -19.05 2.33 -10.91
CA TRP A 112 -17.84 1.82 -11.53
C TRP A 112 -17.55 2.41 -12.90
N GLN A 113 -18.57 2.88 -13.66
CA GLN A 113 -18.34 3.48 -14.98
C GLN A 113 -17.44 4.71 -14.89
N GLN A 114 -17.57 5.50 -13.82
CA GLN A 114 -16.75 6.69 -13.60
C GLN A 114 -15.34 6.36 -13.08
N ASN A 115 -15.18 5.24 -12.37
CA ASN A 115 -13.93 4.89 -11.68
C ASN A 115 -13.10 3.84 -12.42
N LEU A 116 -13.65 3.14 -13.40
CA LEU A 116 -12.95 2.08 -14.11
C LEU A 116 -11.82 2.64 -14.99
N GLY A 117 -12.08 3.71 -15.73
CA GLY A 117 -11.07 4.36 -16.58
C GLY A 117 -9.83 4.82 -15.79
N PRO A 118 -9.97 5.59 -14.70
CA PRO A 118 -8.86 5.94 -13.80
C PRO A 118 -8.13 4.72 -13.21
N LEU A 119 -8.84 3.64 -12.87
CA LEU A 119 -8.23 2.40 -12.39
C LEU A 119 -7.39 1.70 -13.47
N VAL A 120 -7.93 1.61 -14.70
CA VAL A 120 -7.20 1.09 -15.87
C VAL A 120 -5.93 1.90 -16.11
N ALA A 121 -6.03 3.24 -16.08
CA ALA A 121 -4.90 4.14 -16.27
C ALA A 121 -3.81 3.94 -15.20
N LEU A 122 -4.21 3.79 -13.91
CA LEU A 122 -3.27 3.47 -12.84
C LEU A 122 -2.56 2.14 -13.09
N ILE A 123 -3.30 1.06 -13.42
CA ILE A 123 -2.73 -0.27 -13.63
C ILE A 123 -1.77 -0.27 -14.83
N ARG A 124 -2.14 0.37 -15.95
CA ARG A 124 -1.25 0.55 -17.10
C ARG A 124 0.04 1.26 -16.71
N ARG A 125 -0.09 2.40 -16.02
CA ARG A 125 1.06 3.18 -15.54
C ARG A 125 1.99 2.36 -14.65
N LEU A 126 1.45 1.51 -13.78
CA LEU A 126 2.24 0.58 -12.96
C LEU A 126 2.98 -0.43 -13.82
N HIS A 127 2.31 -1.05 -14.78
CA HIS A 127 2.88 -2.07 -15.66
C HIS A 127 3.97 -1.45 -16.56
N ASP A 128 3.73 -0.29 -17.14
CA ASP A 128 4.68 0.43 -18.01
C ASP A 128 5.91 0.90 -17.21
N ALA A 129 5.71 1.31 -15.97
CA ALA A 129 6.78 1.68 -15.04
C ALA A 129 7.54 0.48 -14.45
N GLY A 130 7.22 -0.76 -14.85
CA GLY A 130 7.84 -1.98 -14.36
C GLY A 130 7.50 -2.30 -12.91
N VAL A 131 6.36 -1.84 -12.39
CA VAL A 131 5.93 -2.06 -11.01
C VAL A 131 5.04 -3.29 -10.90
N TYR A 132 5.55 -4.34 -10.28
CA TYR A 132 4.79 -5.54 -9.94
C TYR A 132 4.36 -5.47 -8.48
N PHE A 133 3.08 -5.24 -8.23
CA PHE A 133 2.50 -5.11 -6.89
C PHE A 133 1.58 -6.30 -6.56
N ARG A 134 2.05 -7.25 -5.76
CA ARG A 134 1.29 -8.45 -5.40
C ARG A 134 0.03 -8.15 -4.60
N SER A 135 0.08 -7.11 -3.78
CA SER A 135 -1.05 -6.63 -2.96
C SER A 135 -1.84 -5.51 -3.65
N LEU A 136 -1.84 -5.49 -5.00
CA LEU A 136 -2.70 -4.58 -5.75
C LEU A 136 -4.16 -5.00 -5.56
N HIS A 137 -4.93 -4.18 -4.83
CA HIS A 137 -6.34 -4.41 -4.58
C HIS A 137 -7.03 -3.11 -4.12
N LEU A 138 -8.38 -3.09 -4.12
CA LEU A 138 -9.19 -1.91 -3.83
C LEU A 138 -8.87 -1.22 -2.49
N GLY A 139 -8.44 -1.99 -1.48
CA GLY A 139 -8.06 -1.46 -0.18
C GLY A 139 -6.68 -0.77 -0.16
N ASN A 140 -5.85 -0.96 -1.19
CA ASN A 140 -4.52 -0.36 -1.31
C ASN A 140 -4.45 0.72 -2.39
N ILE A 141 -5.56 1.00 -3.07
CA ILE A 141 -5.71 2.09 -4.03
C ILE A 141 -6.51 3.21 -3.36
N VAL A 142 -5.96 4.41 -3.31
CA VAL A 142 -6.58 5.61 -2.75
C VAL A 142 -6.95 6.56 -3.88
N VAL A 143 -8.18 7.05 -3.86
CA VAL A 143 -8.62 8.17 -4.68
C VAL A 143 -8.38 9.45 -3.89
N THR A 144 -7.53 10.32 -4.41
CA THR A 144 -7.18 11.59 -3.77
C THR A 144 -8.27 12.65 -3.98
N PRO A 145 -8.27 13.76 -3.22
CA PRO A 145 -9.18 14.88 -3.46
C PRO A 145 -9.09 15.47 -4.88
N ASP A 146 -7.91 15.35 -5.52
CA ASP A 146 -7.69 15.80 -6.91
C ASP A 146 -8.12 14.74 -7.94
N ASN A 147 -8.85 13.72 -7.51
CA ASN A 147 -9.33 12.60 -8.32
C ASN A 147 -8.21 11.77 -8.98
N GLU A 148 -7.00 11.81 -8.45
CA GLU A 148 -5.92 10.92 -8.84
C GLU A 148 -5.96 9.62 -8.05
N MET A 149 -5.51 8.52 -8.66
CA MET A 149 -5.36 7.25 -7.96
C MET A 149 -3.90 7.02 -7.54
N GLY A 150 -3.71 6.70 -6.28
CA GLY A 150 -2.40 6.38 -5.70
C GLY A 150 -2.41 5.13 -4.86
N LEU A 151 -1.25 4.76 -4.31
CA LEU A 151 -1.04 3.48 -3.64
C LEU A 151 -0.59 3.64 -2.20
N ILE A 152 -1.12 2.76 -1.34
CA ILE A 152 -0.70 2.59 0.05
C ILE A 152 -0.32 1.13 0.34
N ASP A 153 0.24 0.87 1.51
CA ASP A 153 0.75 -0.44 1.97
C ASP A 153 1.70 -1.15 0.98
N VAL A 154 2.68 -0.41 0.52
CA VAL A 154 3.55 -0.70 -0.61
C VAL A 154 4.75 -1.62 -0.31
N ALA A 155 4.80 -2.29 0.84
CA ALA A 155 5.96 -3.11 1.24
C ALA A 155 6.23 -4.32 0.31
N ASP A 156 5.21 -4.76 -0.41
CA ASP A 156 5.17 -6.00 -1.21
C ASP A 156 5.30 -5.74 -2.72
N MET A 157 6.10 -4.77 -3.09
CA MET A 157 6.35 -4.42 -4.49
C MET A 157 7.70 -4.92 -5.00
N ARG A 158 7.77 -5.11 -6.32
CA ARG A 158 9.01 -5.32 -7.07
C ARG A 158 9.06 -4.31 -8.19
N PHE A 159 10.24 -3.71 -8.40
CA PHE A 159 10.49 -2.75 -9.47
C PHE A 159 11.46 -3.37 -10.47
N LEU A 160 11.03 -3.46 -11.71
CA LEU A 160 11.83 -3.92 -12.84
C LEU A 160 12.43 -2.71 -13.58
N ARG A 161 13.44 -2.97 -14.39
CA ARG A 161 14.08 -1.93 -15.22
C ARG A 161 13.30 -1.64 -16.52
N ALA A 162 12.44 -2.57 -16.93
CA ALA A 162 11.60 -2.49 -18.10
C ALA A 162 10.12 -2.67 -17.72
N PRO A 163 9.16 -2.33 -18.59
CA PRO A 163 7.75 -2.64 -18.43
C PRO A 163 7.51 -4.11 -18.05
N LEU A 164 6.40 -4.39 -17.39
CA LEU A 164 6.04 -5.77 -17.09
C LEU A 164 5.78 -6.51 -18.39
N ASN A 165 6.38 -7.70 -18.53
CA ASN A 165 6.02 -8.58 -19.63
C ASN A 165 4.57 -9.09 -19.46
N PRO A 166 3.93 -9.61 -20.54
CA PRO A 166 2.53 -10.04 -20.50
C PRO A 166 2.24 -11.10 -19.42
N ALA A 167 3.19 -11.99 -19.13
CA ALA A 167 3.01 -13.03 -18.09
C ALA A 167 2.96 -12.42 -16.68
N LEU A 168 3.81 -11.44 -16.36
CA LEU A 168 3.80 -10.74 -15.08
C LEU A 168 2.57 -9.83 -14.95
N ALA A 169 2.19 -9.11 -16.01
CA ALA A 169 0.99 -8.28 -16.03
C ALA A 169 -0.26 -9.14 -15.73
N ARG A 170 -0.43 -10.26 -16.45
CA ARG A 170 -1.52 -11.22 -16.21
C ARG A 170 -1.50 -11.75 -14.77
N ARG A 171 -0.32 -12.12 -14.25
CA ARG A 171 -0.19 -12.61 -12.87
C ARG A 171 -0.57 -11.53 -11.84
N ASN A 172 -0.28 -10.27 -12.13
CA ASN A 172 -0.68 -9.15 -11.28
C ASN A 172 -2.21 -9.03 -11.23
N LEU A 173 -2.90 -9.11 -12.37
CA LEU A 173 -4.36 -9.11 -12.44
C LEU A 173 -4.99 -10.34 -11.76
N GLN A 174 -4.37 -11.50 -11.85
CA GLN A 174 -4.82 -12.69 -11.11
C GLN A 174 -4.80 -12.47 -9.59
N HIS A 175 -3.83 -11.72 -9.04
CA HIS A 175 -3.85 -11.35 -7.63
C HIS A 175 -5.01 -10.43 -7.30
N PHE A 176 -5.29 -9.47 -8.17
CA PHE A 176 -6.44 -8.57 -8.04
C PHE A 176 -7.77 -9.35 -8.10
N ALA A 177 -7.96 -10.22 -9.08
CA ALA A 177 -9.14 -11.05 -9.22
C ALA A 177 -9.38 -11.97 -8.00
N ARG A 178 -8.31 -12.57 -7.45
CA ARG A 178 -8.41 -13.36 -6.21
C ARG A 178 -8.85 -12.51 -5.01
N TYR A 179 -8.43 -11.25 -4.94
CA TYR A 179 -8.92 -10.34 -3.90
C TYR A 179 -10.41 -10.07 -4.08
N ILE A 180 -10.86 -9.75 -5.30
CA ILE A 180 -12.28 -9.52 -5.61
C ILE A 180 -13.13 -10.72 -5.20
N ALA A 181 -12.71 -11.94 -5.54
CA ALA A 181 -13.41 -13.18 -5.17
C ALA A 181 -13.44 -13.40 -3.65
N ARG A 182 -12.32 -13.22 -2.96
CA ARG A 182 -12.20 -13.39 -1.50
C ARG A 182 -13.09 -12.43 -0.71
N GLU A 183 -13.25 -11.19 -1.22
CA GLU A 183 -14.08 -10.16 -0.60
C GLU A 183 -15.56 -10.24 -1.04
N ASN A 184 -15.95 -11.26 -1.82
CA ASN A 184 -17.29 -11.46 -2.37
C ASN A 184 -17.78 -10.25 -3.19
N LEU A 185 -16.88 -9.69 -4.01
CA LEU A 185 -17.17 -8.49 -4.83
C LEU A 185 -17.45 -8.83 -6.31
N ASN A 186 -17.48 -10.11 -6.70
CA ASN A 186 -17.62 -10.53 -8.09
C ASN A 186 -18.85 -9.94 -8.80
N GLU A 187 -19.98 -9.82 -8.10
CA GLU A 187 -21.20 -9.26 -8.66
C GLU A 187 -21.20 -7.73 -8.75
N ARG A 188 -20.32 -7.09 -7.99
CA ARG A 188 -20.27 -5.61 -7.88
C ARG A 188 -19.11 -5.00 -8.65
N PHE A 189 -18.03 -5.75 -8.86
CA PHE A 189 -16.83 -5.26 -9.54
C PHE A 189 -16.80 -5.73 -10.99
N PRO A 190 -16.69 -4.83 -11.99
CA PRO A 190 -16.72 -5.19 -13.42
C PRO A 190 -15.37 -5.76 -13.89
N MET A 191 -15.02 -6.97 -13.40
CA MET A 191 -13.70 -7.57 -13.66
C MET A 191 -13.45 -7.79 -15.15
N GLN A 192 -14.44 -8.25 -15.91
CA GLN A 192 -14.31 -8.47 -17.35
C GLN A 192 -14.00 -7.16 -18.09
N ALA A 193 -14.73 -6.08 -17.75
CA ALA A 193 -14.49 -4.78 -18.38
C ALA A 193 -13.08 -4.23 -18.06
N LEU A 194 -12.55 -4.49 -16.84
CA LEU A 194 -11.17 -4.17 -16.49
C LEU A 194 -10.18 -4.95 -17.35
N GLU A 195 -10.37 -6.26 -17.52
CA GLU A 195 -9.48 -7.13 -18.30
C GLU A 195 -9.51 -6.75 -19.78
N ASP A 196 -10.70 -6.50 -20.35
CA ASP A 196 -10.88 -6.08 -21.73
C ASP A 196 -10.17 -4.74 -21.99
N ALA A 197 -10.39 -3.75 -21.10
CA ALA A 197 -9.75 -2.46 -21.20
C ALA A 197 -8.22 -2.54 -21.11
N LEU A 198 -7.67 -3.42 -20.29
CA LEU A 198 -6.21 -3.61 -20.16
C LEU A 198 -5.60 -4.42 -21.31
N SER A 199 -6.40 -5.19 -22.03
CA SER A 199 -5.96 -5.99 -23.18
C SER A 199 -5.93 -5.18 -24.47
N THR A 200 -6.67 -4.08 -24.54
CA THR A 200 -6.64 -3.13 -25.68
C THR A 200 -5.38 -2.28 -25.59
N PRO A 201 -4.60 -2.11 -26.65
CA PRO A 201 -3.36 -1.34 -26.66
C PRO A 201 -3.57 0.15 -26.35
#